data_6adc117141ccb28015a1ae43a8c1e2e3
#
_entry.id   6adc117141ccb28015a1ae43a8c1e2e3
#
_cell.length_a   1.000
_cell.length_b   1.000
_cell.length_c   1.000
_cell.angle_alpha   90.00
_cell.angle_beta   90.00
_cell.angle_gamma   90.00
#
_symmetry.space_group_name_H-M   'P 1'
#
loop_
_entity.id
_entity.type
_entity.pdbx_description
1 polymer ?
#
loop_
_entity_poly.entity_id
_entity_poly.type
_entity_poly.pdbx_seq_one_letter_code
_entity_poly.pdbx_strand_id
1 'polypeptide(L)'
;MNELIKSAAALLESNAVQVVIGYGKGSASRTRAIFVTNVTDCEKLIFDSRCVQNLAVYLTKQEIKKLGKPAIVAPIPVLRSILQLAVENQITENDLVILGITPESELINFETFASIETFLATHRIAIDEKYQEIISKIKNMPVAERFAYWVKELEPCFKCYACRAACPLCYCTRCTVEDNQPQWISVAAHPLGNLEWHIMRAMHLAGRCTYCEACYNACPMAIPINLLTKSMLQDVAENFGSYGPSLDKENTLSSFKPDDKESFIR
;
A
#
# COMPACT_ATOMS: atom_id res chain seq x y z
N MET A 1 -22.73 8.43 -0.87
CA MET A 1 -22.07 9.51 -1.64
C MET A 1 -22.38 10.90 -1.11
N ASN A 2 -23.65 11.30 -0.97
CA ASN A 2 -24.00 12.62 -0.43
C ASN A 2 -23.45 12.88 0.98
N GLU A 3 -23.35 11.87 1.83
CA GLU A 3 -22.75 11.99 3.16
C GLU A 3 -21.23 12.26 3.09
N LEU A 4 -20.51 11.61 2.22
CA LEU A 4 -19.08 11.86 2.03
C LEU A 4 -18.81 13.31 1.61
N ILE A 5 -19.58 13.82 0.64
CA ILE A 5 -19.46 15.21 0.17
C ILE A 5 -19.77 16.20 1.31
N LYS A 6 -20.86 15.96 2.07
CA LYS A 6 -21.25 16.81 3.21
C LYS A 6 -20.20 16.80 4.31
N SER A 7 -19.69 15.62 4.68
CA SER A 7 -18.65 15.48 5.72
C SER A 7 -17.34 16.16 5.30
N ALA A 8 -16.93 15.98 4.04
CA ALA A 8 -15.74 16.65 3.50
C ALA A 8 -15.90 18.19 3.51
N ALA A 9 -17.07 18.69 3.09
CA ALA A 9 -17.36 20.11 3.11
C ALA A 9 -17.34 20.68 4.54
N ALA A 10 -18.01 20.04 5.49
CA ALA A 10 -18.03 20.47 6.89
C ALA A 10 -16.64 20.53 7.53
N LEU A 11 -15.76 19.58 7.22
CA LEU A 11 -14.38 19.57 7.70
C LEU A 11 -13.55 20.73 7.15
N LEU A 12 -13.76 21.11 5.90
CA LEU A 12 -13.10 22.29 5.30
C LEU A 12 -13.69 23.61 5.83
N GLU A 13 -15.02 23.72 5.94
CA GLU A 13 -15.72 24.89 6.48
C GLU A 13 -15.31 25.22 7.91
N SER A 14 -15.17 24.17 8.75
CA SER A 14 -14.73 24.31 10.14
C SER A 14 -13.23 24.53 10.31
N ASN A 15 -12.46 24.51 9.22
CA ASN A 15 -10.99 24.50 9.25
C ASN A 15 -10.37 23.34 10.07
N ALA A 16 -11.11 22.27 10.33
CA ALA A 16 -10.58 21.07 10.97
C ALA A 16 -9.51 20.38 10.11
N VAL A 17 -9.60 20.55 8.80
CA VAL A 17 -8.60 20.12 7.81
C VAL A 17 -8.41 21.20 6.74
N GLN A 18 -7.27 21.18 6.06
CA GLN A 18 -6.95 22.12 4.98
C GLN A 18 -7.04 21.47 3.59
N VAL A 19 -7.10 20.15 3.54
CA VAL A 19 -7.23 19.41 2.28
C VAL A 19 -8.00 18.11 2.50
N VAL A 20 -8.83 17.72 1.54
CA VAL A 20 -9.47 16.40 1.50
C VAL A 20 -8.84 15.60 0.36
N ILE A 21 -8.22 14.48 0.71
CA ILE A 21 -7.65 13.52 -0.23
C ILE A 21 -8.74 12.49 -0.56
N GLY A 22 -9.21 12.50 -1.79
CA GLY A 22 -10.30 11.62 -2.21
C GLY A 22 -10.14 11.15 -3.65
N TYR A 23 -11.15 10.49 -4.14
CA TYR A 23 -11.21 10.04 -5.52
C TYR A 23 -12.06 11.01 -6.34
N GLY A 24 -11.60 11.28 -7.54
CA GLY A 24 -12.33 12.06 -8.54
C GLY A 24 -12.33 11.39 -9.90
N LYS A 25 -13.11 11.95 -10.83
CA LYS A 25 -13.19 11.46 -12.19
C LYS A 25 -11.83 11.63 -12.90
N GLY A 26 -11.30 10.56 -13.43
CA GLY A 26 -10.10 10.53 -14.25
C GLY A 26 -10.41 10.53 -15.74
N SER A 27 -9.43 10.15 -16.56
CA SER A 27 -9.59 9.97 -18.00
C SER A 27 -10.33 8.66 -18.31
N ALA A 28 -11.14 8.66 -19.34
CA ALA A 28 -11.98 7.53 -19.74
C ALA A 28 -12.86 7.01 -18.59
N SER A 29 -12.79 5.72 -18.29
CA SER A 29 -13.52 5.07 -17.20
C SER A 29 -12.76 5.00 -15.88
N ARG A 30 -11.57 5.64 -15.79
CA ARG A 30 -10.71 5.56 -14.60
C ARG A 30 -11.04 6.65 -13.58
N THR A 31 -10.66 6.40 -12.33
CA THR A 31 -10.63 7.40 -11.26
C THR A 31 -9.20 7.90 -11.05
N ARG A 32 -9.06 9.01 -10.35
CA ARG A 32 -7.76 9.55 -9.91
C ARG A 32 -7.87 10.09 -8.50
N ALA A 33 -6.75 10.21 -7.81
CA ALA A 33 -6.68 10.98 -6.59
C ALA A 33 -6.94 12.47 -6.89
N ILE A 34 -7.71 13.12 -6.04
CA ILE A 34 -7.91 14.57 -6.05
C ILE A 34 -7.66 15.12 -4.65
N PHE A 35 -7.23 16.39 -4.62
CA PHE A 35 -6.89 17.12 -3.41
C PHE A 35 -7.79 18.36 -3.35
N VAL A 36 -8.84 18.27 -2.55
CA VAL A 36 -9.87 19.30 -2.46
C VAL A 36 -9.51 20.24 -1.31
N THR A 37 -9.31 21.52 -1.62
CA THR A 37 -8.99 22.58 -0.66
C THR A 37 -10.11 23.60 -0.50
N ASN A 38 -11.11 23.56 -1.38
CA ASN A 38 -12.27 24.46 -1.36
C ASN A 38 -13.56 23.68 -1.18
N VAL A 39 -14.47 24.19 -0.40
CA VAL A 39 -15.77 23.56 -0.10
C VAL A 39 -16.56 23.23 -1.37
N THR A 40 -16.61 24.18 -2.33
CA THR A 40 -17.32 24.00 -3.60
C THR A 40 -16.78 22.85 -4.44
N ASP A 41 -15.53 22.49 -4.27
CA ASP A 41 -14.88 21.41 -5.02
C ASP A 41 -15.16 20.01 -4.44
N CYS A 42 -15.81 19.92 -3.26
CA CYS A 42 -16.21 18.65 -2.66
C CYS A 42 -17.19 17.85 -3.55
N GLU A 43 -17.96 18.53 -4.39
CA GLU A 43 -18.85 17.88 -5.37
C GLU A 43 -18.11 17.02 -6.39
N LYS A 44 -16.79 17.23 -6.58
CA LYS A 44 -15.92 16.42 -7.45
C LYS A 44 -15.55 15.07 -6.85
N LEU A 45 -15.80 14.88 -5.54
CA LEU A 45 -15.55 13.59 -4.86
C LEU A 45 -16.50 12.52 -5.38
N ILE A 46 -15.93 11.38 -5.68
CA ILE A 46 -16.67 10.16 -6.05
C ILE A 46 -16.13 8.97 -5.27
N PHE A 47 -16.98 7.97 -5.09
CA PHE A 47 -16.56 6.66 -4.59
C PHE A 47 -17.41 5.57 -5.24
N ASP A 48 -16.75 4.68 -5.98
CA ASP A 48 -17.34 3.50 -6.61
C ASP A 48 -16.27 2.41 -6.83
N SER A 49 -16.64 1.29 -7.45
CA SER A 49 -15.75 0.15 -7.68
C SER A 49 -14.49 0.45 -8.50
N ARG A 50 -14.42 1.60 -9.17
CA ARG A 50 -13.24 2.04 -9.92
C ARG A 50 -12.18 2.72 -9.06
N CYS A 51 -12.50 3.00 -7.79
CA CYS A 51 -11.62 3.67 -6.83
C CYS A 51 -10.59 2.69 -6.24
N VAL A 52 -9.63 2.26 -7.07
CA VAL A 52 -8.64 1.22 -6.73
C VAL A 52 -7.27 1.76 -6.28
N GLN A 53 -7.04 3.09 -6.38
CA GLN A 53 -5.80 3.69 -5.93
C GLN A 53 -5.72 3.69 -4.39
N ASN A 54 -4.56 3.42 -3.84
CA ASN A 54 -4.35 3.53 -2.40
C ASN A 54 -3.94 4.96 -2.02
N LEU A 55 -4.89 5.74 -1.53
CA LEU A 55 -4.67 7.15 -1.20
C LEU A 55 -3.70 7.37 -0.04
N ALA A 56 -3.44 6.36 0.81
CA ALA A 56 -2.49 6.50 1.92
C ALA A 56 -1.06 6.83 1.45
N VAL A 57 -0.74 6.58 0.17
CA VAL A 57 0.54 6.97 -0.44
C VAL A 57 0.82 8.47 -0.32
N TYR A 58 -0.21 9.30 -0.23
CA TYR A 58 -0.09 10.75 -0.15
C TYR A 58 0.20 11.27 1.27
N LEU A 59 -0.07 10.49 2.32
CA LEU A 59 0.12 10.91 3.72
C LEU A 59 1.59 11.17 4.07
N THR A 60 2.52 10.51 3.38
CA THR A 60 3.97 10.68 3.59
C THR A 60 4.61 11.69 2.65
N LYS A 61 3.87 12.23 1.65
CA LYS A 61 4.39 13.17 0.66
C LYS A 61 4.51 14.58 1.22
N GLN A 62 5.69 15.18 1.05
CA GLN A 62 5.97 16.53 1.54
C GLN A 62 5.07 17.59 0.90
N GLU A 63 4.71 17.40 -0.37
CA GLU A 63 3.81 18.28 -1.12
C GLU A 63 2.43 18.36 -0.46
N ILE A 64 1.95 17.22 0.07
CA ILE A 64 0.65 17.15 0.76
C ILE A 64 0.76 17.70 2.18
N LYS A 65 1.83 17.36 2.90
CA LYS A 65 2.08 17.88 4.26
C LYS A 65 2.14 19.43 4.28
N LYS A 66 2.62 20.06 3.19
CA LYS A 66 2.64 21.52 3.04
C LYS A 66 1.25 22.14 2.87
N LEU A 67 0.24 21.38 2.45
CA LEU A 67 -1.14 21.86 2.36
C LEU A 67 -1.82 21.99 3.73
N GLY A 68 -1.27 21.35 4.75
CA GLY A 68 -1.82 21.30 6.11
C GLY A 68 -2.39 19.93 6.45
N LYS A 69 -3.22 19.86 7.50
CA LYS A 69 -3.83 18.61 7.97
C LYS A 69 -4.83 18.07 6.93
N PRO A 70 -4.66 16.84 6.43
CA PRO A 70 -5.59 16.24 5.48
C PRO A 70 -6.75 15.52 6.17
N ALA A 71 -7.93 15.51 5.52
CA ALA A 71 -8.86 14.39 5.62
C ALA A 71 -8.60 13.41 4.47
N ILE A 72 -8.78 12.11 4.70
CA ILE A 72 -8.57 11.09 3.68
C ILE A 72 -9.76 10.14 3.55
N VAL A 73 -10.22 9.92 2.31
CA VAL A 73 -11.22 8.91 2.00
C VAL A 73 -10.56 7.54 2.04
N ALA A 74 -11.02 6.69 2.95
CA ALA A 74 -10.31 5.47 3.32
C ALA A 74 -11.18 4.21 3.26
N PRO A 75 -11.30 3.56 2.09
CA PRO A 75 -11.80 2.17 2.02
C PRO A 75 -10.81 1.22 2.71
N ILE A 76 -11.25 -0.04 2.95
CA ILE A 76 -10.47 -1.04 3.71
C ILE A 76 -8.98 -1.13 3.29
N PRO A 77 -8.61 -1.17 1.99
CA PRO A 77 -7.19 -1.22 1.61
C PRO A 77 -6.40 0.02 2.05
N VAL A 78 -7.05 1.20 2.09
CA VAL A 78 -6.44 2.44 2.57
C VAL A 78 -6.34 2.43 4.10
N LEU A 79 -7.39 2.01 4.83
CA LEU A 79 -7.37 1.86 6.29
C LEU A 79 -6.23 0.94 6.76
N ARG A 80 -6.04 -0.20 6.09
CA ARG A 80 -4.91 -1.11 6.38
C ARG A 80 -3.55 -0.42 6.20
N SER A 81 -3.42 0.40 5.17
CA SER A 81 -2.17 1.11 4.91
C SER A 81 -1.95 2.26 5.89
N ILE A 82 -3.00 2.94 6.34
CA ILE A 82 -2.94 3.94 7.41
C ILE A 82 -2.43 3.28 8.70
N LEU A 83 -3.02 2.14 9.08
CA LEU A 83 -2.59 1.42 10.28
C LEU A 83 -1.12 0.96 10.17
N GLN A 84 -0.69 0.45 9.02
CA GLN A 84 0.71 0.08 8.81
C GLN A 84 1.66 1.29 8.89
N LEU A 85 1.29 2.42 8.31
CA LEU A 85 2.08 3.66 8.41
C LEU A 85 2.17 4.17 9.86
N ALA A 86 1.10 4.00 10.65
CA ALA A 86 1.11 4.32 12.07
C ALA A 86 2.06 3.40 12.86
N VAL A 87 2.00 2.09 12.64
CA VAL A 87 2.93 1.10 13.23
C VAL A 87 4.39 1.44 12.88
N GLU A 88 4.65 1.96 11.70
CA GLU A 88 5.97 2.38 11.24
C GLU A 88 6.34 3.82 11.65
N ASN A 89 5.56 4.45 12.52
CA ASN A 89 5.76 5.82 13.02
C ASN A 89 5.87 6.89 11.91
N GLN A 90 5.21 6.68 10.78
CA GLN A 90 5.20 7.65 9.67
C GLN A 90 4.10 8.70 9.81
N ILE A 91 3.05 8.38 10.56
CA ILE A 91 1.90 9.24 10.85
C ILE A 91 1.41 9.03 12.28
N THR A 92 0.78 10.04 12.85
CA THR A 92 0.08 9.98 14.14
C THR A 92 -1.41 10.30 13.96
N GLU A 93 -2.23 10.00 14.95
CA GLU A 93 -3.68 10.26 14.93
C GLU A 93 -4.00 11.76 14.72
N ASN A 94 -3.13 12.64 15.23
CA ASN A 94 -3.30 14.08 15.10
C ASN A 94 -3.01 14.62 13.69
N ASP A 95 -2.32 13.84 12.85
CA ASP A 95 -1.87 14.29 11.54
C ASP A 95 -2.97 14.29 10.48
N LEU A 96 -4.10 13.60 10.71
CA LEU A 96 -5.13 13.41 9.69
C LEU A 96 -6.52 13.22 10.31
N VAL A 97 -7.56 13.37 9.45
CA VAL A 97 -8.93 12.93 9.72
C VAL A 97 -9.27 11.79 8.75
N ILE A 98 -9.93 10.73 9.22
CA ILE A 98 -10.18 9.54 8.43
C ILE A 98 -11.67 9.42 8.13
N LEU A 99 -12.02 9.57 6.85
CA LEU A 99 -13.34 9.33 6.30
C LEU A 99 -13.38 7.88 5.78
N GLY A 100 -13.64 6.94 6.66
CA GLY A 100 -13.67 5.51 6.34
C GLY A 100 -14.86 5.16 5.46
N ILE A 101 -14.70 4.20 4.56
CA ILE A 101 -15.77 3.68 3.72
C ILE A 101 -15.88 2.16 3.98
N THR A 102 -17.06 1.73 4.43
CA THR A 102 -17.36 0.31 4.65
C THR A 102 -17.55 -0.45 3.33
N PRO A 103 -17.55 -1.80 3.33
CA PRO A 103 -17.86 -2.59 2.14
C PRO A 103 -19.22 -2.26 1.52
N GLU A 104 -20.18 -1.85 2.35
CA GLU A 104 -21.54 -1.45 1.95
C GLU A 104 -21.58 -0.01 1.40
N SER A 105 -20.42 0.65 1.28
CA SER A 105 -20.25 2.04 0.83
C SER A 105 -20.84 3.08 1.80
N GLU A 106 -20.92 2.75 3.06
CA GLU A 106 -21.32 3.67 4.12
C GLU A 106 -20.11 4.42 4.68
N LEU A 107 -20.35 5.67 5.09
CA LEU A 107 -19.32 6.51 5.70
C LEU A 107 -19.20 6.18 7.19
N ILE A 108 -17.97 6.00 7.67
CA ILE A 108 -17.64 5.81 9.07
C ILE A 108 -16.44 6.69 9.45
N ASN A 109 -16.52 7.35 10.58
CA ASN A 109 -15.42 8.16 11.10
C ASN A 109 -14.62 7.38 12.12
N PHE A 110 -13.30 7.42 12.02
CA PHE A 110 -12.38 6.83 12.97
C PHE A 110 -11.63 7.93 13.71
N GLU A 111 -11.73 7.93 15.04
CA GLU A 111 -11.04 8.89 15.90
C GLU A 111 -9.65 8.40 16.31
N THR A 112 -9.46 7.09 16.38
CA THR A 112 -8.20 6.46 16.81
C THR A 112 -7.76 5.33 15.89
N PHE A 113 -6.47 5.05 15.84
CA PHE A 113 -5.96 3.89 15.11
C PHE A 113 -6.43 2.56 15.71
N ALA A 114 -6.67 2.50 17.02
CA ALA A 114 -7.24 1.33 17.68
C ALA A 114 -8.67 1.02 17.19
N SER A 115 -9.47 2.04 16.90
CA SER A 115 -10.80 1.85 16.31
C SER A 115 -10.74 1.28 14.89
N ILE A 116 -9.73 1.69 14.09
CA ILE A 116 -9.46 1.09 12.79
C ILE A 116 -9.06 -0.38 12.92
N GLU A 117 -8.16 -0.70 13.85
CA GLU A 117 -7.71 -2.07 14.09
C GLU A 117 -8.90 -2.98 14.46
N THR A 118 -9.76 -2.52 15.37
CA THR A 118 -10.99 -3.22 15.77
C THR A 118 -11.91 -3.46 14.56
N PHE A 119 -12.12 -2.43 13.74
CA PHE A 119 -12.92 -2.54 12.52
C PHE A 119 -12.30 -3.55 11.54
N LEU A 120 -11.00 -3.50 11.30
CA LEU A 120 -10.29 -4.39 10.39
C LEU A 120 -10.27 -5.86 10.88
N ALA A 121 -10.35 -6.09 12.20
CA ALA A 121 -10.44 -7.44 12.76
C ALA A 121 -11.73 -8.17 12.33
N THR A 122 -12.82 -7.43 12.15
CA THR A 122 -14.12 -7.95 11.68
C THR A 122 -14.24 -7.94 10.15
N HIS A 123 -13.45 -7.13 9.45
CA HIS A 123 -13.46 -6.99 7.99
C HIS A 123 -12.14 -7.48 7.37
N ARG A 124 -11.80 -8.74 7.62
CA ARG A 124 -10.55 -9.33 7.09
C ARG A 124 -10.62 -9.47 5.58
N ILE A 125 -9.61 -8.96 4.89
CA ILE A 125 -9.44 -9.26 3.46
C ILE A 125 -8.87 -10.67 3.37
N ALA A 126 -9.69 -11.62 2.90
CA ALA A 126 -9.18 -12.92 2.47
C ALA A 126 -8.35 -12.74 1.18
N ILE A 127 -7.30 -13.54 1.04
CA ILE A 127 -6.66 -13.68 -0.27
C ILE A 127 -7.67 -14.37 -1.17
N ASP A 128 -7.98 -13.79 -2.32
CA ASP A 128 -8.81 -14.39 -3.34
C ASP A 128 -8.30 -15.82 -3.64
N GLU A 129 -9.19 -16.80 -3.65
CA GLU A 129 -8.88 -18.22 -3.89
C GLU A 129 -8.05 -18.39 -5.17
N LYS A 130 -8.36 -17.62 -6.22
CA LYS A 130 -7.58 -17.59 -7.45
C LYS A 130 -6.09 -17.28 -7.22
N TYR A 131 -5.80 -16.32 -6.35
CA TYR A 131 -4.40 -16.00 -6.03
C TYR A 131 -3.75 -17.08 -5.18
N GLN A 132 -4.51 -17.70 -4.26
CA GLN A 132 -4.01 -18.81 -3.46
C GLN A 132 -3.59 -20.00 -4.34
N GLU A 133 -4.42 -20.37 -5.31
CA GLU A 133 -4.12 -21.44 -6.26
C GLU A 133 -2.85 -21.14 -7.09
N ILE A 134 -2.75 -19.91 -7.63
CA ILE A 134 -1.59 -19.50 -8.43
C ILE A 134 -0.32 -19.53 -7.57
N ILE A 135 -0.36 -18.96 -6.37
CA ILE A 135 0.79 -18.93 -5.46
C ILE A 135 1.19 -20.35 -5.06
N SER A 136 0.24 -21.20 -4.72
CA SER A 136 0.49 -22.62 -4.40
C SER A 136 1.16 -23.36 -5.56
N LYS A 137 0.67 -23.13 -6.79
CA LYS A 137 1.29 -23.71 -7.99
C LYS A 137 2.74 -23.24 -8.16
N ILE A 138 3.01 -21.94 -7.98
CA ILE A 138 4.37 -21.39 -8.09
C ILE A 138 5.29 -21.96 -7.00
N LYS A 139 4.80 -22.05 -5.74
CA LYS A 139 5.57 -22.60 -4.62
C LYS A 139 5.96 -24.06 -4.86
N ASN A 140 5.11 -24.84 -5.50
CA ASN A 140 5.33 -26.26 -5.79
C ASN A 140 6.19 -26.51 -7.05
N MET A 141 6.55 -25.50 -7.82
CA MET A 141 7.47 -25.65 -8.95
C MET A 141 8.88 -26.01 -8.46
N PRO A 142 9.62 -26.86 -9.21
CA PRO A 142 11.06 -27.02 -9.02
C PRO A 142 11.77 -25.66 -9.04
N VAL A 143 12.86 -25.52 -8.28
CA VAL A 143 13.55 -24.21 -8.12
C VAL A 143 13.92 -23.57 -9.46
N ALA A 144 14.43 -24.36 -10.41
CA ALA A 144 14.80 -23.85 -11.73
C ALA A 144 13.60 -23.35 -12.56
N GLU A 145 12.47 -24.06 -12.48
CA GLU A 145 11.25 -23.66 -13.18
C GLU A 145 10.62 -22.40 -12.56
N ARG A 146 10.61 -22.32 -11.21
CA ARG A 146 10.14 -21.14 -10.49
C ARG A 146 11.00 -19.92 -10.78
N PHE A 147 12.32 -20.08 -10.86
CA PHE A 147 13.23 -19.02 -11.28
C PHE A 147 12.90 -18.54 -12.71
N ALA A 148 12.79 -19.46 -13.65
CA ALA A 148 12.47 -19.16 -15.06
C ALA A 148 11.09 -18.49 -15.17
N TYR A 149 10.11 -18.91 -14.39
CA TYR A 149 8.79 -18.28 -14.33
C TYR A 149 8.91 -16.79 -13.96
N TRP A 150 9.60 -16.46 -12.86
CA TRP A 150 9.74 -15.08 -12.44
C TRP A 150 10.57 -14.23 -13.39
N VAL A 151 11.64 -14.78 -13.98
CA VAL A 151 12.41 -14.08 -15.03
C VAL A 151 11.49 -13.68 -16.16
N LYS A 152 10.65 -14.61 -16.66
CA LYS A 152 9.71 -14.37 -17.76
C LYS A 152 8.63 -13.34 -17.40
N GLU A 153 8.00 -13.48 -16.21
CA GLU A 153 6.93 -12.55 -15.78
C GLU A 153 7.44 -11.12 -15.57
N LEU A 154 8.69 -10.96 -15.19
CA LEU A 154 9.29 -9.65 -14.91
C LEU A 154 10.04 -9.06 -16.12
N GLU A 155 10.27 -9.82 -17.17
CA GLU A 155 10.97 -9.38 -18.39
C GLU A 155 10.36 -8.11 -19.02
N PRO A 156 9.01 -7.96 -19.14
CA PRO A 156 8.41 -6.78 -19.77
C PRO A 156 8.63 -5.47 -18.99
N CYS A 157 9.23 -5.52 -17.80
CA CYS A 157 9.44 -4.33 -17.00
C CYS A 157 10.46 -3.38 -17.63
N PHE A 158 10.04 -2.16 -17.96
CA PHE A 158 10.93 -1.09 -18.42
C PHE A 158 11.30 -0.08 -17.31
N LYS A 159 11.11 -0.48 -16.04
CA LYS A 159 11.47 0.31 -14.84
C LYS A 159 10.86 1.72 -14.80
N CYS A 160 9.56 1.85 -15.10
CA CYS A 160 8.83 3.12 -14.99
C CYS A 160 8.57 3.53 -13.52
N TYR A 161 8.84 2.67 -12.55
CA TYR A 161 8.66 2.87 -11.10
C TYR A 161 7.22 3.20 -10.66
N ALA A 162 6.21 3.08 -11.52
CA ALA A 162 4.81 3.34 -11.16
C ALA A 162 4.34 2.47 -9.98
N CYS A 163 4.76 1.21 -9.92
CA CYS A 163 4.46 0.31 -8.80
C CYS A 163 5.07 0.76 -7.46
N ARG A 164 6.24 1.44 -7.50
CA ARG A 164 6.84 2.07 -6.32
C ARG A 164 6.09 3.32 -5.92
N ALA A 165 5.80 4.19 -6.89
CA ALA A 165 5.11 5.44 -6.65
C ALA A 165 3.68 5.26 -6.11
N ALA A 166 3.00 4.15 -6.48
CA ALA A 166 1.66 3.83 -6.01
C ALA A 166 1.61 3.12 -4.65
N CYS A 167 2.76 2.64 -4.14
CA CYS A 167 2.80 1.89 -2.88
C CYS A 167 2.94 2.84 -1.68
N PRO A 168 1.97 2.85 -0.73
CA PRO A 168 2.05 3.72 0.45
C PRO A 168 3.24 3.40 1.36
N LEU A 169 3.75 2.15 1.31
CA LEU A 169 4.86 1.69 2.13
C LEU A 169 6.24 1.88 1.47
N CYS A 170 6.28 2.40 0.24
CA CYS A 170 7.50 2.82 -0.45
C CYS A 170 7.74 4.33 -0.26
N TYR A 171 7.78 4.80 0.98
CA TYR A 171 7.86 6.22 1.34
C TYR A 171 9.29 6.76 1.44
N CYS A 172 10.33 5.92 1.32
CA CYS A 172 11.72 6.38 1.34
C CYS A 172 11.97 7.46 0.29
N THR A 173 12.60 8.56 0.68
CA THR A 173 12.98 9.66 -0.23
C THR A 173 14.05 9.19 -1.22
N ARG A 174 15.00 8.38 -0.74
CA ARG A 174 15.98 7.67 -1.55
C ARG A 174 15.78 6.17 -1.39
N CYS A 175 15.56 5.48 -2.50
CA CYS A 175 15.40 4.03 -2.50
C CYS A 175 16.77 3.37 -2.66
N THR A 176 17.14 2.50 -1.72
CA THR A 176 18.41 1.76 -1.78
C THR A 176 18.56 0.90 -3.02
N VAL A 177 17.44 0.55 -3.68
CA VAL A 177 17.42 -0.22 -4.93
C VAL A 177 17.68 0.67 -6.16
N GLU A 178 17.43 1.98 -6.05
CA GLU A 178 17.59 2.94 -7.14
C GLU A 178 18.87 3.78 -6.97
N ASP A 179 19.14 4.22 -5.74
CA ASP A 179 20.26 5.09 -5.38
C ASP A 179 21.43 4.29 -4.81
N ASN A 180 21.78 3.14 -5.42
CA ASN A 180 22.90 2.34 -4.93
C ASN A 180 24.23 2.78 -5.52
N GLN A 181 25.25 3.01 -4.65
CA GLN A 181 26.61 3.36 -5.05
C GLN A 181 27.62 2.61 -4.16
N PRO A 182 28.51 1.77 -4.73
CA PRO A 182 28.56 1.41 -6.16
C PRO A 182 27.25 0.73 -6.60
N GLN A 183 26.96 0.76 -7.88
CA GLN A 183 25.72 0.24 -8.43
C GLN A 183 25.68 -1.30 -8.36
N TRP A 184 24.91 -1.84 -7.42
CA TRP A 184 24.72 -3.28 -7.20
C TRP A 184 23.57 -3.82 -8.05
N ILE A 185 22.51 -3.03 -8.18
CA ILE A 185 21.33 -3.37 -8.97
C ILE A 185 21.31 -2.47 -10.19
N SER A 186 21.29 -3.07 -11.37
CA SER A 186 21.29 -2.33 -12.62
C SER A 186 20.07 -1.40 -12.73
N VAL A 187 20.29 -0.15 -13.11
CA VAL A 187 19.22 0.80 -13.48
C VAL A 187 18.61 0.43 -14.83
N ALA A 188 19.39 -0.14 -15.74
CA ALA A 188 18.91 -0.55 -17.05
C ALA A 188 17.84 -1.65 -16.96
N ALA A 189 16.84 -1.57 -17.85
CA ALA A 189 15.82 -2.59 -17.97
C ALA A 189 16.39 -3.77 -18.79
N HIS A 190 16.62 -4.88 -18.12
CA HIS A 190 17.00 -6.17 -18.71
C HIS A 190 16.56 -7.31 -17.76
N PRO A 191 16.40 -8.55 -18.22
CA PRO A 191 15.75 -9.62 -17.45
C PRO A 191 16.31 -9.79 -16.03
N LEU A 192 17.64 -9.89 -15.87
CA LEU A 192 18.26 -10.06 -14.56
C LEU A 192 18.08 -8.83 -13.66
N GLY A 193 18.36 -7.63 -14.17
CA GLY A 193 18.21 -6.40 -13.40
C GLY A 193 16.75 -6.11 -13.02
N ASN A 194 15.79 -6.53 -13.85
CA ASN A 194 14.37 -6.48 -13.52
C ASN A 194 14.02 -7.43 -12.39
N LEU A 195 14.52 -8.68 -12.46
CA LEU A 195 14.34 -9.68 -11.42
C LEU A 195 14.90 -9.20 -10.08
N GLU A 196 16.14 -8.75 -10.06
CA GLU A 196 16.81 -8.23 -8.85
C GLU A 196 16.02 -7.07 -8.22
N TRP A 197 15.61 -6.10 -9.03
CA TRP A 197 14.86 -4.94 -8.56
C TRP A 197 13.52 -5.34 -7.92
N HIS A 198 12.75 -6.23 -8.55
CA HIS A 198 11.46 -6.66 -8.05
C HIS A 198 11.57 -7.54 -6.80
N ILE A 199 12.56 -8.44 -6.75
CA ILE A 199 12.82 -9.29 -5.56
C ILE A 199 13.22 -8.41 -4.38
N MET A 200 14.19 -7.53 -4.55
CA MET A 200 14.63 -6.63 -3.46
C MET A 200 13.49 -5.77 -2.95
N ARG A 201 12.65 -5.24 -3.85
CA ARG A 201 11.48 -4.47 -3.46
C ARG A 201 10.45 -5.33 -2.70
N ALA A 202 10.21 -6.57 -3.13
CA ALA A 202 9.31 -7.49 -2.44
C ALA A 202 9.85 -7.84 -1.04
N MET A 203 11.15 -8.03 -0.89
CA MET A 203 11.81 -8.27 0.40
C MET A 203 11.64 -7.07 1.35
N HIS A 204 11.79 -5.83 0.86
CA HIS A 204 11.54 -4.63 1.68
C HIS A 204 10.08 -4.49 2.11
N LEU A 205 9.14 -5.16 1.44
CA LEU A 205 7.71 -5.16 1.77
C LEU A 205 7.27 -6.42 2.53
N ALA A 206 8.19 -7.36 2.79
CA ALA A 206 7.87 -8.57 3.54
C ALA A 206 7.38 -8.21 4.95
N GLY A 207 6.27 -8.80 5.37
CA GLY A 207 5.60 -8.49 6.63
C GLY A 207 4.90 -7.12 6.71
N ARG A 208 5.09 -6.25 5.74
CA ARG A 208 4.56 -4.87 5.71
C ARG A 208 3.47 -4.67 4.67
N CYS A 209 3.44 -5.48 3.63
CA CYS A 209 2.48 -5.36 2.54
C CYS A 209 1.03 -5.49 3.05
N THR A 210 0.16 -4.56 2.68
CA THR A 210 -1.24 -4.48 3.15
C THR A 210 -2.27 -5.06 2.17
N TYR A 211 -1.86 -5.79 1.14
CA TYR A 211 -2.73 -6.41 0.12
C TYR A 211 -3.54 -5.45 -0.75
N CYS A 212 -3.17 -4.20 -0.83
CA CYS A 212 -3.97 -3.19 -1.53
C CYS A 212 -3.91 -3.27 -3.06
N GLU A 213 -3.02 -4.08 -3.64
CA GLU A 213 -2.82 -4.25 -5.10
C GLU A 213 -2.51 -2.97 -5.89
N ALA A 214 -2.26 -1.85 -5.23
CA ALA A 214 -1.96 -0.59 -5.91
C ALA A 214 -0.77 -0.71 -6.88
N CYS A 215 0.23 -1.54 -6.55
CA CYS A 215 1.38 -1.80 -7.41
C CYS A 215 1.02 -2.53 -8.70
N TYR A 216 0.09 -3.48 -8.66
CA TYR A 216 -0.41 -4.18 -9.83
C TYR A 216 -1.26 -3.26 -10.70
N ASN A 217 -2.23 -2.56 -10.07
CA ASN A 217 -3.13 -1.64 -10.75
C ASN A 217 -2.41 -0.46 -11.43
N ALA A 218 -1.24 -0.07 -10.91
CA ALA A 218 -0.41 0.99 -11.47
C ALA A 218 0.53 0.51 -12.60
N CYS A 219 0.71 -0.81 -12.76
CA CYS A 219 1.66 -1.35 -13.74
C CYS A 219 1.10 -1.27 -15.16
N PRO A 220 1.71 -0.49 -16.10
CA PRO A 220 1.23 -0.39 -17.46
C PRO A 220 1.44 -1.69 -18.26
N MET A 221 2.33 -2.57 -17.79
CA MET A 221 2.64 -3.86 -18.40
C MET A 221 1.87 -5.03 -17.77
N ALA A 222 0.96 -4.75 -16.83
CA ALA A 222 0.18 -5.75 -16.08
C ALA A 222 1.04 -6.88 -15.45
N ILE A 223 2.26 -6.55 -15.03
CA ILE A 223 3.17 -7.51 -14.37
C ILE A 223 2.55 -7.94 -13.04
N PRO A 224 2.50 -9.26 -12.72
CA PRO A 224 1.83 -9.77 -11.52
C PRO A 224 2.67 -9.59 -10.24
N ILE A 225 3.07 -8.34 -9.96
CA ILE A 225 3.88 -7.97 -8.80
C ILE A 225 3.16 -8.30 -7.48
N ASN A 226 1.84 -8.23 -7.49
CA ASN A 226 1.01 -8.58 -6.35
C ASN A 226 1.14 -10.06 -5.95
N LEU A 227 1.35 -10.98 -6.90
CA LEU A 227 1.61 -12.40 -6.58
C LEU A 227 2.91 -12.56 -5.80
N LEU A 228 3.97 -11.85 -6.21
CA LEU A 228 5.26 -11.91 -5.53
C LEU A 228 5.15 -11.39 -4.08
N THR A 229 4.51 -10.23 -3.89
CA THR A 229 4.33 -9.64 -2.55
C THR A 229 3.37 -10.44 -1.68
N LYS A 230 2.32 -11.04 -2.26
CA LYS A 230 1.38 -11.92 -1.54
C LYS A 230 2.04 -13.24 -1.12
N SER A 231 2.84 -13.86 -1.99
CA SER A 231 3.62 -15.04 -1.63
C SER A 231 4.55 -14.75 -0.44
N MET A 232 5.28 -13.64 -0.50
CA MET A 232 6.17 -13.22 0.58
C MET A 232 5.42 -12.99 1.91
N LEU A 233 4.23 -12.41 1.85
CA LEU A 233 3.41 -12.16 3.03
C LEU A 233 2.90 -13.49 3.65
N GLN A 234 2.54 -14.48 2.83
CA GLN A 234 2.19 -15.81 3.31
C GLN A 234 3.40 -16.49 4.00
N ASP A 235 4.58 -16.39 3.39
CA ASP A 235 5.81 -16.95 3.98
C ASP A 235 6.12 -16.29 5.34
N VAL A 236 5.93 -14.98 5.47
CA VAL A 236 6.08 -14.27 6.75
C VAL A 236 5.04 -14.73 7.77
N ALA A 237 3.77 -14.90 7.35
CA ALA A 237 2.71 -15.36 8.24
C ALA A 237 2.97 -16.79 8.74
N GLU A 238 3.44 -17.69 7.86
CA GLU A 238 3.75 -19.09 8.18
C GLU A 238 4.95 -19.20 9.14
N ASN A 239 6.01 -18.41 8.93
CA ASN A 239 7.26 -18.54 9.68
C ASN A 239 7.30 -17.68 10.96
N PHE A 240 6.58 -16.56 11.00
CA PHE A 240 6.67 -15.58 12.09
C PHE A 240 5.31 -15.27 12.74
N GLY A 241 4.22 -15.90 12.28
CA GLY A 241 2.87 -15.73 12.85
C GLY A 241 2.27 -14.33 12.69
N SER A 242 2.87 -13.48 11.86
CA SER A 242 2.37 -12.12 11.60
C SER A 242 1.53 -12.08 10.34
N TYR A 243 0.31 -11.53 10.44
CA TYR A 243 -0.60 -11.37 9.31
C TYR A 243 -1.30 -10.02 9.35
N GLY A 244 -0.75 -9.08 8.62
CA GLY A 244 -1.30 -7.72 8.49
C GLY A 244 -0.89 -6.75 9.61
N PRO A 245 -1.23 -5.47 9.46
CA PRO A 245 -0.87 -4.45 10.43
C PRO A 245 -1.60 -4.66 11.74
N SER A 246 -0.90 -4.52 12.86
CA SER A 246 -1.42 -4.52 14.21
C SER A 246 -0.61 -3.58 15.08
N LEU A 247 -1.27 -2.79 15.93
CA LEU A 247 -0.61 -1.84 16.84
C LEU A 247 0.22 -2.55 17.92
N ASP A 248 -0.19 -3.76 18.29
CA ASP A 248 0.46 -4.55 19.36
C ASP A 248 1.58 -5.46 18.85
N LYS A 249 1.80 -5.51 17.54
CA LYS A 249 2.81 -6.39 16.93
C LYS A 249 3.94 -5.59 16.33
N GLU A 250 5.15 -5.89 16.78
CA GLU A 250 6.35 -5.43 16.11
C GLU A 250 6.42 -5.97 14.68
N ASN A 251 6.94 -5.14 13.78
CA ASN A 251 7.19 -5.59 12.41
C ASN A 251 8.31 -6.61 12.41
N THR A 252 8.06 -7.79 11.86
CA THR A 252 8.97 -8.93 11.83
C THR A 252 10.37 -8.62 11.26
N LEU A 253 10.46 -7.66 10.33
CA LEU A 253 11.74 -7.31 9.68
C LEU A 253 12.41 -6.07 10.29
N SER A 254 11.75 -5.31 11.13
CA SER A 254 12.27 -4.07 11.71
C SER A 254 12.53 -4.16 13.21
N SER A 255 12.18 -5.27 13.86
CA SER A 255 12.36 -5.48 15.27
C SER A 255 13.51 -6.44 15.52
N PHE A 256 14.53 -5.98 16.25
CA PHE A 256 15.57 -6.81 16.83
C PHE A 256 15.13 -7.28 18.21
N LYS A 257 15.30 -8.57 18.50
CA LYS A 257 15.08 -9.15 19.82
C LYS A 257 16.39 -9.71 20.33
N PRO A 258 16.74 -9.51 21.63
CA PRO A 258 17.98 -10.04 22.19
C PRO A 258 18.15 -11.56 22.13
N ASP A 259 17.03 -12.29 21.97
CA ASP A 259 16.97 -13.74 21.85
C ASP A 259 16.83 -14.24 20.41
N ASP A 260 16.92 -13.36 19.43
CA ASP A 260 16.94 -13.74 18.01
C ASP A 260 18.14 -14.67 17.75
N LYS A 261 17.86 -15.75 17.04
CA LYS A 261 18.89 -16.74 16.69
C LYS A 261 19.77 -16.19 15.56
N GLU A 262 21.02 -15.87 15.88
CA GLU A 262 22.01 -15.39 14.92
C GLU A 262 22.87 -16.53 14.31
N SER A 263 22.51 -17.79 14.52
CA SER A 263 23.29 -18.94 14.10
C SER A 263 23.48 -19.06 12.58
N PHE A 264 22.71 -18.33 11.79
CA PHE A 264 22.83 -18.26 10.34
C PHE A 264 23.76 -17.13 9.85
N ILE A 265 24.16 -16.22 10.73
CA ILE A 265 25.15 -15.17 10.44
C ILE A 265 26.52 -15.77 10.75
N ARG A 266 27.27 -16.11 9.72
CA ARG A 266 28.65 -16.63 9.85
C ARG A 266 29.59 -15.84 8.95
#